data_1095bbb9a58b56b7aae77d4746353951
#
_entry.id   1095bbb9a58b56b7aae77d4746353951
#
_cell.length_a   1.000
_cell.length_b   1.000
_cell.length_c   1.000
_cell.angle_alpha   90.00
_cell.angle_beta   90.00
_cell.angle_gamma   90.00
#
_symmetry.space_group_name_H-M   'P 1'
#
loop_
_entity.id
_entity.type
_entity.pdbx_description
1 polymer ?
#
loop_
_entity_poly.entity_id
_entity_poly.type
_entity_poly.pdbx_seq_one_letter_code
_entity_poly.pdbx_strand_id
1 'polypeptide(L)'
;MEHILAVLDPDKKYVRKLTSYMEKKGGLPFEILGFDSRVRLHTYLQTHKISILLLSEEWEKEDFSGMTDLMILLVDKKTDERVEPDACGMVSLCKYQSGEMICKKLLNICALAGGEEILSSVCPAAKKNCEIIGVYSPVKRSLQTSFAFIYSRLISTHKKTLYLNFEVFSGFHMWFQKEYQSDLMDLMYFLKDDTERFLLKLTAMTEEFGNVRYIPPAVSYEDFMQVTAQEWLKLITTIASYSDYEVLVLDLDDRMQGLFPILELCNRVYTMTRPDGLSMAKITDYEAALKQSHRETVLQKTVKCRFPIFKEIPQRVSELPY
;
A
#
# COMPACT_ATOMS: atom_id res chain seq x y z
N MET A 1 -16.08 -5.16 -19.14
CA MET A 1 -17.11 -5.90 -18.38
C MET A 1 -16.90 -5.55 -16.92
N GLU A 2 -17.97 -5.31 -16.18
CA GLU A 2 -17.83 -5.09 -14.73
C GLU A 2 -17.53 -6.43 -14.06
N HIS A 3 -16.47 -6.50 -13.30
CA HIS A 3 -16.08 -7.69 -12.56
C HIS A 3 -16.87 -7.74 -11.25
N ILE A 4 -17.57 -8.84 -11.02
CA ILE A 4 -18.50 -8.99 -9.91
C ILE A 4 -17.87 -9.82 -8.80
N LEU A 5 -17.93 -9.30 -7.57
CA LEU A 5 -17.66 -10.01 -6.35
C LEU A 5 -18.97 -10.29 -5.63
N ALA A 6 -19.30 -11.56 -5.47
CA ALA A 6 -20.52 -11.97 -4.79
C ALA A 6 -20.22 -12.55 -3.40
N VAL A 7 -21.07 -12.24 -2.43
CA VAL A 7 -21.06 -12.84 -1.09
C VAL A 7 -22.31 -13.69 -0.94
N LEU A 8 -22.14 -14.98 -0.67
CA LEU A 8 -23.23 -15.93 -0.43
C LEU A 8 -23.14 -16.50 0.99
N ASP A 9 -24.04 -16.11 1.87
CA ASP A 9 -24.12 -16.57 3.25
C ASP A 9 -25.59 -16.60 3.72
N PRO A 10 -26.04 -17.62 4.51
CA PRO A 10 -27.40 -17.69 5.02
C PRO A 10 -27.74 -16.54 5.99
N ASP A 11 -26.76 -15.94 6.65
CA ASP A 11 -26.98 -14.79 7.52
C ASP A 11 -27.13 -13.49 6.70
N LYS A 12 -28.39 -13.12 6.46
CA LYS A 12 -28.75 -11.86 5.77
C LYS A 12 -28.11 -10.61 6.38
N LYS A 13 -27.92 -10.57 7.72
CA LYS A 13 -27.35 -9.42 8.38
C LYS A 13 -25.85 -9.32 8.12
N TYR A 14 -25.18 -10.47 8.12
CA TYR A 14 -23.76 -10.56 7.77
C TYR A 14 -23.53 -10.11 6.32
N VAL A 15 -24.26 -10.71 5.36
CA VAL A 15 -24.16 -10.33 3.95
C VAL A 15 -24.32 -8.83 3.77
N ARG A 16 -25.40 -8.24 4.29
CA ARG A 16 -25.68 -6.81 4.15
C ARG A 16 -24.60 -5.93 4.79
N LYS A 17 -24.07 -6.31 5.95
CA LYS A 17 -23.02 -5.54 6.63
C LYS A 17 -21.70 -5.60 5.86
N LEU A 18 -21.32 -6.79 5.41
CA LEU A 18 -20.06 -6.99 4.68
C LEU A 18 -20.08 -6.28 3.33
N THR A 19 -21.13 -6.49 2.52
CA THR A 19 -21.26 -5.83 1.20
C THR A 19 -21.29 -4.32 1.34
N SER A 20 -22.10 -3.78 2.27
CA SER A 20 -22.14 -2.32 2.52
C SER A 20 -20.81 -1.75 3.03
N TYR A 21 -20.00 -2.52 3.74
CA TYR A 21 -18.66 -2.12 4.14
C TYR A 21 -17.71 -2.09 2.93
N MET A 22 -17.72 -3.14 2.10
CA MET A 22 -16.89 -3.25 0.90
C MET A 22 -17.18 -2.10 -0.09
N GLU A 23 -18.44 -1.79 -0.33
CA GLU A 23 -18.87 -0.68 -1.19
C GLU A 23 -18.36 0.68 -0.67
N LYS A 24 -18.51 0.93 0.65
CA LYS A 24 -18.18 2.22 1.26
C LYS A 24 -16.68 2.49 1.38
N LYS A 25 -15.88 1.46 1.57
CA LYS A 25 -14.42 1.60 1.70
C LYS A 25 -13.74 1.86 0.36
N GLY A 26 -14.42 1.65 -0.78
CA GLY A 26 -14.00 2.13 -2.10
C GLY A 26 -12.59 1.71 -2.55
N GLY A 27 -12.10 0.55 -2.08
CA GLY A 27 -10.76 0.06 -2.43
C GLY A 27 -10.78 -1.19 -3.30
N LEU A 28 -11.96 -1.75 -3.56
CA LEU A 28 -12.11 -2.96 -4.35
C LEU A 28 -12.54 -2.60 -5.77
N PRO A 29 -11.86 -3.12 -6.80
CA PRO A 29 -12.17 -2.84 -8.21
C PRO A 29 -13.32 -3.73 -8.73
N PHE A 30 -14.28 -4.09 -7.88
CA PHE A 30 -15.37 -5.01 -8.18
C PHE A 30 -16.72 -4.39 -7.87
N GLU A 31 -17.75 -4.76 -8.66
CA GLU A 31 -19.14 -4.57 -8.27
C GLU A 31 -19.48 -5.59 -7.17
N ILE A 32 -20.02 -5.13 -6.04
CA ILE A 32 -20.26 -5.97 -4.87
C ILE A 32 -21.74 -6.40 -4.82
N LEU A 33 -21.99 -7.70 -4.83
CA LEU A 33 -23.32 -8.27 -4.72
C LEU A 33 -23.46 -9.18 -3.52
N GLY A 34 -24.62 -9.16 -2.87
CA GLY A 34 -24.94 -10.00 -1.72
C GLY A 34 -26.11 -10.92 -1.98
N PHE A 35 -25.94 -12.21 -1.69
CA PHE A 35 -26.96 -13.24 -1.79
C PHE A 35 -27.15 -13.94 -0.46
N ASP A 36 -28.40 -14.07 -0.03
CA ASP A 36 -28.82 -14.78 1.17
C ASP A 36 -29.49 -16.13 0.84
N SER A 37 -29.50 -16.50 -0.43
CA SER A 37 -30.17 -17.68 -0.94
C SER A 37 -29.45 -18.22 -2.17
N ARG A 38 -29.20 -19.53 -2.17
CA ARG A 38 -28.62 -20.29 -3.29
C ARG A 38 -29.44 -20.15 -4.56
N VAL A 39 -30.75 -20.22 -4.44
CA VAL A 39 -31.68 -20.11 -5.58
C VAL A 39 -31.50 -18.77 -6.29
N ARG A 40 -31.36 -17.67 -5.53
CA ARG A 40 -31.13 -16.34 -6.11
C ARG A 40 -29.79 -16.27 -6.82
N LEU A 41 -28.74 -16.83 -6.24
CA LEU A 41 -27.43 -16.86 -6.87
C LEU A 41 -27.47 -17.68 -8.16
N HIS A 42 -28.05 -18.89 -8.14
CA HIS A 42 -28.17 -19.72 -9.34
C HIS A 42 -28.99 -19.04 -10.45
N THR A 43 -30.07 -18.35 -10.11
CA THR A 43 -30.85 -17.57 -11.09
C THR A 43 -29.99 -16.47 -11.70
N TYR A 44 -29.17 -15.80 -10.90
CA TYR A 44 -28.27 -14.75 -11.38
C TYR A 44 -27.19 -15.30 -12.30
N LEU A 45 -26.58 -16.43 -11.95
CA LEU A 45 -25.54 -17.10 -12.73
C LEU A 45 -26.01 -17.62 -14.10
N GLN A 46 -27.33 -17.77 -14.31
CA GLN A 46 -27.87 -18.15 -15.63
C GLN A 46 -27.63 -17.07 -16.71
N THR A 47 -27.47 -15.82 -16.30
CA THR A 47 -27.36 -14.67 -17.22
C THR A 47 -26.10 -13.82 -17.00
N HIS A 48 -25.42 -14.01 -15.86
CA HIS A 48 -24.24 -13.22 -15.49
C HIS A 48 -23.11 -14.11 -14.99
N LYS A 49 -21.86 -13.72 -15.26
CA LYS A 49 -20.68 -14.35 -14.72
C LYS A 49 -20.24 -13.62 -13.44
N ILE A 50 -19.81 -14.35 -12.44
CA ILE A 50 -19.25 -13.82 -11.20
C ILE A 50 -17.75 -14.10 -11.21
N SER A 51 -16.93 -13.05 -11.02
CA SER A 51 -15.48 -13.20 -11.00
C SER A 51 -15.00 -13.81 -9.67
N ILE A 52 -15.56 -13.34 -8.55
CA ILE A 52 -15.16 -13.83 -7.21
C ILE A 52 -16.41 -14.16 -6.41
N LEU A 53 -16.43 -15.37 -5.86
CA LEU A 53 -17.49 -15.84 -4.95
C LEU A 53 -16.94 -16.08 -3.55
N LEU A 54 -17.41 -15.31 -2.57
CA LEU A 54 -17.24 -15.61 -1.15
C LEU A 54 -18.39 -16.50 -0.70
N LEU A 55 -18.10 -17.78 -0.42
CA LEU A 55 -19.08 -18.81 -0.13
C LEU A 55 -19.01 -19.22 1.33
N SER A 56 -20.13 -19.21 2.06
CA SER A 56 -20.22 -19.76 3.43
C SER A 56 -19.87 -21.24 3.46
N GLU A 57 -19.12 -21.69 4.47
CA GLU A 57 -18.78 -23.11 4.67
C GLU A 57 -20.01 -24.02 4.81
N GLU A 58 -21.16 -23.47 5.23
CA GLU A 58 -22.41 -24.22 5.29
C GLU A 58 -22.85 -24.76 3.91
N TRP A 59 -22.36 -24.14 2.82
CA TRP A 59 -22.71 -24.50 1.46
C TRP A 59 -21.50 -24.97 0.63
N GLU A 60 -20.42 -25.36 1.28
CA GLU A 60 -19.20 -25.87 0.67
C GLU A 60 -19.42 -27.05 -0.30
N LYS A 61 -20.43 -27.89 -0.01
CA LYS A 61 -20.76 -29.07 -0.84
C LYS A 61 -21.45 -28.73 -2.16
N GLU A 62 -21.80 -27.49 -2.40
CA GLU A 62 -22.39 -27.06 -3.66
C GLU A 62 -21.32 -26.81 -4.72
N ASP A 63 -21.53 -27.32 -5.89
CA ASP A 63 -20.59 -27.21 -6.99
C ASP A 63 -20.88 -25.91 -7.79
N PHE A 64 -20.09 -24.89 -7.57
CA PHE A 64 -20.04 -23.68 -8.37
C PHE A 64 -18.86 -23.67 -9.34
N SER A 65 -18.18 -24.82 -9.53
CA SER A 65 -17.01 -24.98 -10.38
C SER A 65 -17.37 -24.60 -11.83
N GLY A 66 -16.55 -23.76 -12.42
CA GLY A 66 -16.75 -23.25 -13.78
C GLY A 66 -17.79 -22.13 -13.91
N MET A 67 -18.48 -21.73 -12.83
CA MET A 67 -19.43 -20.61 -12.81
C MET A 67 -18.77 -19.32 -12.29
N THR A 68 -17.61 -19.44 -11.64
CA THR A 68 -16.83 -18.34 -11.07
C THR A 68 -15.34 -18.52 -11.36
N ASP A 69 -14.59 -17.43 -11.44
CA ASP A 69 -13.14 -17.47 -11.71
C ASP A 69 -12.35 -17.80 -10.42
N LEU A 70 -12.82 -17.31 -9.28
CA LEU A 70 -12.22 -17.55 -7.98
C LEU A 70 -13.29 -17.79 -6.92
N MET A 71 -13.20 -18.92 -6.20
CA MET A 71 -14.06 -19.22 -5.07
C MET A 71 -13.25 -19.21 -3.78
N ILE A 72 -13.77 -18.50 -2.77
CA ILE A 72 -13.15 -18.33 -1.46
C ILE A 72 -14.15 -18.75 -0.40
N LEU A 73 -13.78 -19.72 0.43
CA LEU A 73 -14.63 -20.24 1.48
C LEU A 73 -14.63 -19.31 2.71
N LEU A 74 -15.80 -18.93 3.18
CA LEU A 74 -15.96 -18.18 4.43
C LEU A 74 -16.11 -19.16 5.59
N VAL A 75 -15.07 -19.30 6.40
CA VAL A 75 -15.01 -20.22 7.54
C VAL A 75 -15.28 -19.51 8.86
N ASP A 76 -15.87 -20.22 9.81
CA ASP A 76 -16.22 -19.67 11.12
C ASP A 76 -15.00 -19.56 12.03
N LYS A 77 -14.04 -20.46 11.93
CA LYS A 77 -12.87 -20.52 12.81
C LYS A 77 -11.63 -19.96 12.12
N LYS A 78 -10.88 -19.15 12.85
CA LYS A 78 -9.61 -18.59 12.36
C LYS A 78 -8.56 -19.68 12.10
N THR A 79 -8.64 -20.83 12.78
CA THR A 79 -7.76 -22.00 12.56
C THR A 79 -7.95 -22.65 11.19
N ASP A 80 -9.10 -22.45 10.56
CA ASP A 80 -9.46 -23.05 9.28
C ASP A 80 -9.22 -22.07 8.11
N GLU A 81 -8.71 -20.87 8.43
CA GLU A 81 -8.37 -19.85 7.44
C GLU A 81 -7.10 -20.22 6.67
N ARG A 82 -7.15 -20.13 5.35
CA ARG A 82 -6.04 -20.37 4.43
C ARG A 82 -6.03 -19.31 3.35
N VAL A 83 -5.14 -18.34 3.48
CA VAL A 83 -5.01 -17.22 2.52
C VAL A 83 -4.20 -17.64 1.29
N GLU A 84 -3.33 -18.65 1.42
CA GLU A 84 -2.60 -19.25 0.31
C GLU A 84 -3.35 -20.48 -0.20
N PRO A 85 -3.42 -20.70 -1.53
CA PRO A 85 -4.05 -21.88 -2.10
C PRO A 85 -3.39 -23.14 -1.59
N ASP A 86 -4.20 -24.11 -1.18
CA ASP A 86 -3.71 -25.46 -0.85
C ASP A 86 -3.42 -26.29 -2.12
N ALA A 87 -3.04 -27.56 -1.94
CA ALA A 87 -2.74 -28.47 -3.04
C ALA A 87 -3.92 -28.69 -4.02
N CYS A 88 -5.16 -28.36 -3.57
CA CYS A 88 -6.37 -28.40 -4.40
C CYS A 88 -6.78 -27.04 -4.94
N GLY A 89 -5.99 -25.98 -4.69
CA GLY A 89 -6.30 -24.61 -5.08
C GLY A 89 -7.36 -23.93 -4.21
N MET A 90 -7.75 -24.54 -3.08
CA MET A 90 -8.76 -24.00 -2.18
C MET A 90 -8.18 -22.90 -1.27
N VAL A 91 -8.94 -21.81 -1.12
CA VAL A 91 -8.62 -20.67 -0.28
C VAL A 91 -9.77 -20.42 0.69
N SER A 92 -9.47 -20.08 1.93
CA SER A 92 -10.50 -19.78 2.92
C SER A 92 -10.18 -18.52 3.74
N LEU A 93 -11.25 -17.80 4.12
CA LEU A 93 -11.21 -16.61 4.96
C LEU A 93 -12.12 -16.77 6.17
N CYS A 94 -11.60 -16.43 7.35
CA CYS A 94 -12.45 -16.37 8.54
C CYS A 94 -13.45 -15.23 8.43
N LYS A 95 -14.75 -15.52 8.61
CA LYS A 95 -15.80 -14.47 8.50
C LYS A 95 -15.90 -13.56 9.74
N TYR A 96 -15.42 -14.03 10.91
CA TYR A 96 -15.49 -13.25 12.15
C TYR A 96 -14.24 -12.42 12.40
N GLN A 97 -13.99 -11.49 11.51
CA GLN A 97 -12.91 -10.49 11.61
C GLN A 97 -13.41 -9.12 11.11
N SER A 98 -12.58 -8.08 11.24
CA SER A 98 -12.98 -6.76 10.75
C SER A 98 -13.15 -6.76 9.22
N GLY A 99 -14.11 -5.97 8.72
CA GLY A 99 -14.31 -5.84 7.26
C GLY A 99 -13.05 -5.36 6.54
N GLU A 100 -12.21 -4.54 7.19
CA GLU A 100 -10.91 -4.12 6.67
C GLU A 100 -9.97 -5.31 6.46
N MET A 101 -9.88 -6.19 7.45
CA MET A 101 -9.04 -7.37 7.38
C MET A 101 -9.53 -8.34 6.29
N ILE A 102 -10.85 -8.51 6.14
CA ILE A 102 -11.44 -9.31 5.07
C ILE A 102 -11.04 -8.72 3.70
N CYS A 103 -11.17 -7.40 3.50
CA CYS A 103 -10.81 -6.76 2.23
C CYS A 103 -9.31 -6.90 1.92
N LYS A 104 -8.42 -6.68 2.89
CA LYS A 104 -6.97 -6.83 2.72
C LYS A 104 -6.59 -8.26 2.33
N LYS A 105 -7.13 -9.26 3.04
CA LYS A 105 -6.87 -10.67 2.73
C LYS A 105 -7.44 -11.07 1.39
N LEU A 106 -8.63 -10.59 1.04
CA LEU A 106 -9.24 -10.81 -0.26
C LEU A 106 -8.33 -10.30 -1.39
N LEU A 107 -7.84 -9.07 -1.29
CA LEU A 107 -6.91 -8.51 -2.28
C LEU A 107 -5.59 -9.30 -2.36
N ASN A 108 -5.09 -9.78 -1.22
CA ASN A 108 -3.92 -10.64 -1.18
C ASN A 108 -4.18 -11.98 -1.88
N ILE A 109 -5.33 -12.59 -1.65
CA ILE A 109 -5.75 -13.82 -2.35
C ILE A 109 -5.87 -13.57 -3.85
N CYS A 110 -6.49 -12.46 -4.27
CA CYS A 110 -6.58 -12.09 -5.68
C CYS A 110 -5.20 -11.92 -6.32
N ALA A 111 -4.24 -11.36 -5.62
CA ALA A 111 -2.87 -11.24 -6.10
C ALA A 111 -2.14 -12.59 -6.25
N LEU A 112 -2.42 -13.56 -5.37
CA LEU A 112 -1.77 -14.87 -5.37
C LEU A 112 -2.45 -15.88 -6.29
N ALA A 113 -3.78 -15.94 -6.27
CA ALA A 113 -4.59 -16.96 -6.93
C ALA A 113 -5.50 -16.44 -8.03
N GLY A 114 -5.60 -15.12 -8.21
CA GLY A 114 -6.45 -14.52 -9.25
C GLY A 114 -5.97 -14.83 -10.66
N GLY A 115 -6.89 -15.26 -11.54
CA GLY A 115 -6.63 -15.43 -12.96
C GLY A 115 -6.49 -14.09 -13.70
N GLU A 116 -6.07 -14.14 -14.99
CA GLU A 116 -5.86 -12.94 -15.82
C GLU A 116 -7.12 -12.03 -15.89
N GLU A 117 -8.32 -12.62 -15.90
CA GLU A 117 -9.58 -11.85 -15.93
C GLU A 117 -9.76 -10.99 -14.65
N ILE A 118 -9.43 -11.54 -13.46
CA ILE A 118 -9.49 -10.80 -12.21
C ILE A 118 -8.41 -9.72 -12.16
N LEU A 119 -7.20 -10.05 -12.62
CA LEU A 119 -6.06 -9.12 -12.63
C LEU A 119 -6.32 -7.94 -13.58
N SER A 120 -6.86 -8.17 -14.77
CA SER A 120 -7.14 -7.11 -15.75
C SER A 120 -8.13 -6.05 -15.25
N SER A 121 -8.97 -6.37 -14.25
CA SER A 121 -9.90 -5.42 -13.64
C SER A 121 -9.22 -4.33 -12.81
N VAL A 122 -7.98 -4.56 -12.41
CA VAL A 122 -7.27 -3.73 -11.41
C VAL A 122 -6.41 -2.64 -12.05
N CYS A 123 -6.02 -2.81 -13.32
CA CYS A 123 -5.09 -1.88 -13.95
C CYS A 123 -5.83 -0.66 -14.54
N PRO A 124 -5.82 0.50 -13.86
CA PRO A 124 -6.24 1.73 -14.50
C PRO A 124 -5.26 2.07 -15.63
N ALA A 125 -5.75 2.67 -16.71
CA ALA A 125 -4.88 3.25 -17.73
C ALA A 125 -3.82 4.13 -17.06
N ALA A 126 -2.54 4.03 -17.48
CA ALA A 126 -1.43 4.75 -16.87
C ALA A 126 -1.79 6.23 -16.64
N LYS A 127 -1.78 6.66 -15.38
CA LYS A 127 -2.03 8.06 -15.01
C LYS A 127 -0.74 8.84 -15.22
N LYS A 128 -0.82 9.95 -15.93
CA LYS A 128 0.37 10.76 -16.31
C LYS A 128 0.86 11.77 -15.25
N ASN A 129 0.20 11.94 -14.10
CA ASN A 129 0.42 13.11 -13.23
C ASN A 129 0.51 12.79 -11.73
N CYS A 130 1.22 11.74 -11.33
CA CYS A 130 1.54 11.56 -9.92
C CYS A 130 2.73 12.45 -9.54
N GLU A 131 2.56 13.33 -8.55
CA GLU A 131 3.62 14.20 -8.04
C GLU A 131 4.50 13.42 -7.05
N ILE A 132 5.80 13.33 -7.33
CA ILE A 132 6.77 12.64 -6.47
C ILE A 132 7.53 13.66 -5.66
N ILE A 133 7.45 13.58 -4.33
CA ILE A 133 8.06 14.50 -3.38
C ILE A 133 9.10 13.74 -2.57
N GLY A 134 10.36 14.10 -2.71
CA GLY A 134 11.45 13.57 -1.90
C GLY A 134 11.67 14.39 -0.63
N VAL A 135 11.86 13.74 0.49
CA VAL A 135 12.33 14.36 1.73
C VAL A 135 13.66 13.70 2.08
N TYR A 136 14.73 14.46 2.08
CA TYR A 136 16.07 13.96 2.37
C TYR A 136 16.94 15.03 3.03
N SER A 137 17.74 14.62 4.00
CA SER A 137 18.76 15.47 4.59
C SER A 137 20.02 14.67 4.94
N PRO A 138 21.22 15.15 4.60
CA PRO A 138 22.47 14.58 5.09
C PRO A 138 22.66 14.85 6.60
N VAL A 139 21.81 15.67 7.20
CA VAL A 139 21.85 16.04 8.62
C VAL A 139 20.95 15.11 9.41
N LYS A 140 21.54 14.18 10.14
CA LYS A 140 20.76 13.29 11.02
C LYS A 140 20.13 14.07 12.17
N ARG A 141 19.01 13.55 12.72
CA ARG A 141 18.21 14.21 13.76
C ARG A 141 17.69 15.59 13.38
N SER A 142 17.44 15.80 12.08
CA SER A 142 16.84 17.02 11.54
C SER A 142 15.30 17.02 11.56
N LEU A 143 14.68 16.01 12.16
CA LEU A 143 13.23 15.76 12.16
C LEU A 143 12.67 15.49 10.73
N GLN A 144 13.48 14.88 9.88
CA GLN A 144 13.12 14.56 8.49
C GLN A 144 11.84 13.71 8.44
N THR A 145 11.83 12.56 9.13
CA THR A 145 10.69 11.62 9.16
C THR A 145 9.42 12.27 9.72
N SER A 146 9.57 13.07 10.80
CA SER A 146 8.44 13.83 11.34
C SER A 146 7.89 14.83 10.34
N PHE A 147 8.75 15.55 9.62
CA PHE A 147 8.34 16.47 8.56
C PHE A 147 7.65 15.72 7.42
N ALA A 148 8.25 14.65 6.90
CA ALA A 148 7.70 13.88 5.79
C ALA A 148 6.31 13.32 6.13
N PHE A 149 6.13 12.80 7.34
CA PHE A 149 4.86 12.26 7.79
C PHE A 149 3.78 13.34 7.98
N ILE A 150 4.12 14.48 8.63
CA ILE A 150 3.19 15.60 8.80
C ILE A 150 2.82 16.23 7.46
N TYR A 151 3.79 16.37 6.56
CA TYR A 151 3.57 16.87 5.22
C TYR A 151 2.63 15.95 4.43
N SER A 152 2.82 14.63 4.51
CA SER A 152 1.91 13.63 3.92
C SER A 152 0.50 13.79 4.47
N ARG A 153 0.37 13.98 5.79
CA ARG A 153 -0.93 14.18 6.44
C ARG A 153 -1.66 15.43 5.94
N LEU A 154 -0.96 16.53 5.77
CA LEU A 154 -1.54 17.77 5.26
C LEU A 154 -2.02 17.61 3.81
N ILE A 155 -1.22 16.99 2.95
CA ILE A 155 -1.60 16.77 1.55
C ILE A 155 -2.75 15.76 1.44
N SER A 156 -2.77 14.73 2.26
CA SER A 156 -3.81 13.69 2.25
C SER A 156 -5.22 14.22 2.54
N THR A 157 -5.35 15.46 3.00
CA THR A 157 -6.67 16.11 3.14
C THR A 157 -7.31 16.48 1.80
N HIS A 158 -6.50 16.60 0.73
CA HIS A 158 -6.96 17.09 -0.57
C HIS A 158 -6.58 16.19 -1.75
N LYS A 159 -5.52 15.37 -1.61
CA LYS A 159 -5.00 14.50 -2.67
C LYS A 159 -4.80 13.10 -2.14
N LYS A 160 -5.06 12.10 -2.96
CA LYS A 160 -4.76 10.71 -2.61
C LYS A 160 -3.24 10.51 -2.54
N THR A 161 -2.72 10.39 -1.33
CA THR A 161 -1.28 10.41 -1.04
C THR A 161 -0.82 9.07 -0.47
N LEU A 162 0.34 8.60 -0.94
CA LEU A 162 1.05 7.47 -0.34
C LEU A 162 2.37 7.96 0.24
N TYR A 163 2.61 7.62 1.49
CA TYR A 163 3.89 7.83 2.17
C TYR A 163 4.73 6.55 2.15
N LEU A 164 5.98 6.66 1.71
CA LEU A 164 6.95 5.58 1.68
C LEU A 164 8.18 5.99 2.51
N ASN A 165 8.48 5.20 3.54
CA ASN A 165 9.65 5.40 4.39
C ASN A 165 10.74 4.38 4.01
N PHE A 166 11.91 4.89 3.63
CA PHE A 166 13.07 4.08 3.25
C PHE A 166 14.11 3.98 4.37
N GLU A 167 13.73 4.29 5.60
CA GLU A 167 14.57 4.14 6.77
C GLU A 167 14.37 2.77 7.40
N VAL A 168 15.39 1.92 7.40
CA VAL A 168 15.33 0.54 7.94
C VAL A 168 14.97 0.53 9.42
N PHE A 169 15.56 1.43 10.20
CA PHE A 169 15.27 1.54 11.63
C PHE A 169 14.26 2.65 11.91
N SER A 170 13.11 2.58 11.26
CA SER A 170 12.08 3.64 11.27
C SER A 170 11.40 3.84 12.63
N GLY A 171 11.34 2.81 13.46
CA GLY A 171 10.64 2.84 14.76
C GLY A 171 9.11 2.79 14.64
N PHE A 172 8.54 2.53 13.48
CA PHE A 172 7.08 2.58 13.24
C PHE A 172 6.29 1.60 14.10
N HIS A 173 6.82 0.40 14.36
CA HIS A 173 6.18 -0.55 15.28
C HIS A 173 5.85 0.08 16.64
N MET A 174 6.85 0.76 17.21
CA MET A 174 6.70 1.40 18.52
C MET A 174 5.88 2.68 18.41
N TRP A 175 6.08 3.44 17.33
CA TRP A 175 5.43 4.73 17.16
C TRP A 175 3.92 4.61 16.94
N PHE A 176 3.51 3.66 16.07
CA PHE A 176 2.08 3.41 15.80
C PHE A 176 1.47 2.32 16.69
N GLN A 177 2.26 1.68 17.55
CA GLN A 177 1.83 0.56 18.40
C GLN A 177 1.12 -0.53 17.60
N LYS A 178 1.68 -0.86 16.43
CA LYS A 178 1.10 -1.78 15.46
C LYS A 178 2.13 -2.82 15.02
N GLU A 179 1.69 -4.08 14.97
CA GLU A 179 2.44 -5.14 14.33
C GLU A 179 2.01 -5.25 12.86
N TYR A 180 2.97 -5.41 11.98
CA TYR A 180 2.73 -5.55 10.54
C TYR A 180 2.98 -6.99 10.13
N GLN A 181 2.11 -7.52 9.25
CA GLN A 181 2.27 -8.87 8.69
C GLN A 181 3.15 -8.88 7.44
N SER A 182 3.35 -7.74 6.82
CA SER A 182 4.17 -7.55 5.63
C SER A 182 4.75 -6.14 5.61
N ASP A 183 5.87 -5.99 4.93
CA ASP A 183 6.64 -4.75 4.85
C ASP A 183 7.02 -4.37 3.41
N LEU A 184 7.82 -3.33 3.25
CA LEU A 184 8.27 -2.84 1.95
C LEU A 184 9.05 -3.91 1.15
N MET A 185 9.75 -4.84 1.82
CA MET A 185 10.49 -5.91 1.13
C MET A 185 9.57 -6.96 0.53
N ASP A 186 8.47 -7.28 1.21
CA ASP A 186 7.42 -8.14 0.64
C ASP A 186 6.81 -7.52 -0.62
N LEU A 187 6.60 -6.20 -0.63
CA LEU A 187 6.11 -5.51 -1.82
C LEU A 187 7.12 -5.58 -2.98
N MET A 188 8.43 -5.46 -2.68
CA MET A 188 9.49 -5.58 -3.67
C MET A 188 9.52 -6.95 -4.37
N TYR A 189 9.15 -8.00 -3.67
CA TYR A 189 9.05 -9.33 -4.26
C TYR A 189 8.07 -9.35 -5.44
N PHE A 190 6.91 -8.71 -5.29
CA PHE A 190 5.87 -8.64 -6.33
C PHE A 190 6.20 -7.66 -7.47
N LEU A 191 7.23 -6.83 -7.32
CA LEU A 191 7.66 -5.93 -8.39
C LEU A 191 8.23 -6.67 -9.62
N LYS A 192 8.56 -7.96 -9.48
CA LYS A 192 9.05 -8.83 -10.56
C LYS A 192 7.90 -9.45 -11.36
N ASP A 193 6.70 -9.46 -10.79
CA ASP A 193 5.48 -10.00 -11.38
C ASP A 193 4.80 -8.98 -12.31
N ASP A 194 3.59 -9.32 -12.73
CA ASP A 194 2.73 -8.43 -13.52
C ASP A 194 2.33 -7.20 -12.72
N THR A 195 2.15 -6.08 -13.41
CA THR A 195 1.79 -4.79 -12.79
C THR A 195 0.48 -4.89 -12.00
N GLU A 196 -0.47 -5.67 -12.48
CA GLU A 196 -1.77 -5.90 -11.86
C GLU A 196 -1.63 -6.58 -10.49
N ARG A 197 -0.83 -7.66 -10.41
CA ARG A 197 -0.54 -8.36 -9.15
C ARG A 197 0.14 -7.44 -8.15
N PHE A 198 1.11 -6.66 -8.63
CA PHE A 198 1.79 -5.66 -7.82
C PHE A 198 0.81 -4.63 -7.23
N LEU A 199 -0.12 -4.10 -8.03
CA LEU A 199 -1.10 -3.10 -7.57
C LEU A 199 -2.11 -3.67 -6.56
N LEU A 200 -2.55 -4.91 -6.73
CA LEU A 200 -3.36 -5.60 -5.73
C LEU A 200 -2.61 -5.75 -4.42
N LYS A 201 -1.34 -6.17 -4.50
CA LYS A 201 -0.49 -6.32 -3.33
C LYS A 201 -0.21 -4.99 -2.65
N LEU A 202 0.10 -3.94 -3.41
CA LEU A 202 0.25 -2.57 -2.91
C LEU A 202 -0.99 -2.14 -2.11
N THR A 203 -2.19 -2.37 -2.67
CA THR A 203 -3.44 -2.02 -2.00
C THR A 203 -3.68 -2.85 -0.74
N ALA A 204 -3.42 -4.15 -0.80
CA ALA A 204 -3.57 -5.07 0.34
C ALA A 204 -2.63 -4.73 1.51
N MET A 205 -1.40 -4.30 1.20
CA MET A 205 -0.36 -3.97 2.18
C MET A 205 -0.44 -2.54 2.70
N THR A 206 -1.19 -1.67 2.02
CA THR A 206 -1.34 -0.28 2.45
C THR A 206 -2.00 -0.21 3.81
N GLU A 207 -1.32 0.46 4.73
CA GLU A 207 -1.79 0.78 6.06
C GLU A 207 -2.26 2.22 6.13
N GLU A 208 -3.09 2.53 7.12
CA GLU A 208 -3.63 3.88 7.31
C GLU A 208 -3.44 4.34 8.76
N PHE A 209 -2.96 5.57 8.92
CA PHE A 209 -2.92 6.26 10.19
C PHE A 209 -3.53 7.66 10.05
N GLY A 210 -4.71 7.86 10.63
CA GLY A 210 -5.53 9.02 10.34
C GLY A 210 -5.96 9.01 8.86
N ASN A 211 -5.53 10.00 8.10
CA ASN A 211 -5.73 10.09 6.64
C ASN A 211 -4.46 9.80 5.82
N VAL A 212 -3.37 9.39 6.47
CA VAL A 212 -2.12 9.04 5.78
C VAL A 212 -2.12 7.56 5.44
N ARG A 213 -1.97 7.26 4.16
CA ARG A 213 -1.72 5.90 3.68
C ARG A 213 -0.22 5.68 3.54
N TYR A 214 0.26 4.53 4.00
CA TYR A 214 1.68 4.19 3.96
C TYR A 214 1.89 2.69 3.79
N ILE A 215 3.07 2.32 3.29
CA ILE A 215 3.55 0.94 3.32
C ILE A 215 4.45 0.81 4.56
N PRO A 216 4.28 -0.27 5.37
CA PRO A 216 5.18 -0.51 6.49
C PRO A 216 6.64 -0.54 6.02
N PRO A 217 7.55 0.19 6.70
CA PRO A 217 8.97 0.21 6.34
C PRO A 217 9.62 -1.16 6.44
N ALA A 218 10.69 -1.36 5.68
CA ALA A 218 11.47 -2.59 5.70
C ALA A 218 11.97 -2.92 7.13
N VAL A 219 11.83 -4.19 7.52
CA VAL A 219 12.33 -4.71 8.80
C VAL A 219 13.70 -5.35 8.63
N SER A 220 13.92 -6.09 7.54
CA SER A 220 15.19 -6.74 7.24
C SER A 220 16.20 -5.74 6.68
N TYR A 221 17.29 -5.52 7.44
CA TYR A 221 18.41 -4.69 7.00
C TYR A 221 19.14 -5.32 5.79
N GLU A 222 19.36 -6.62 5.83
CA GLU A 222 20.07 -7.37 4.80
C GLU A 222 19.33 -7.31 3.47
N ASP A 223 18.03 -7.53 3.47
CA ASP A 223 17.20 -7.49 2.26
C ASP A 223 17.15 -6.07 1.68
N PHE A 224 16.99 -5.07 2.54
CA PHE A 224 17.00 -3.66 2.12
C PHE A 224 18.30 -3.29 1.40
N MET A 225 19.45 -3.71 1.94
CA MET A 225 20.77 -3.41 1.37
C MET A 225 21.05 -4.11 0.05
N GLN A 226 20.31 -5.18 -0.27
CA GLN A 226 20.44 -5.91 -1.54
C GLN A 226 19.66 -5.25 -2.67
N VAL A 227 18.68 -4.40 -2.37
CA VAL A 227 17.84 -3.74 -3.39
C VAL A 227 18.68 -2.75 -4.19
N THR A 228 18.73 -2.94 -5.48
CA THR A 228 19.48 -2.10 -6.41
C THR A 228 18.81 -0.76 -6.68
N ALA A 229 19.58 0.22 -7.13
CA ALA A 229 19.05 1.52 -7.56
C ALA A 229 17.94 1.39 -8.63
N GLN A 230 18.08 0.44 -9.55
CA GLN A 230 17.10 0.19 -10.62
C GLN A 230 15.78 -0.35 -10.06
N GLU A 231 15.84 -1.25 -9.09
CA GLU A 231 14.64 -1.79 -8.45
C GLU A 231 13.90 -0.72 -7.64
N TRP A 232 14.61 0.15 -6.92
CA TRP A 232 13.99 1.30 -6.26
C TRP A 232 13.31 2.25 -7.23
N LEU A 233 13.98 2.59 -8.34
CA LEU A 233 13.39 3.43 -9.39
C LEU A 233 12.17 2.76 -10.02
N LYS A 234 12.25 1.44 -10.29
CA LYS A 234 11.13 0.68 -10.83
C LYS A 234 9.93 0.69 -9.86
N LEU A 235 10.15 0.48 -8.56
CA LEU A 235 9.09 0.55 -7.55
C LEU A 235 8.36 1.90 -7.59
N ILE A 236 9.13 2.98 -7.46
CA ILE A 236 8.58 4.34 -7.40
C ILE A 236 7.84 4.70 -8.69
N THR A 237 8.42 4.40 -9.85
CA THR A 237 7.81 4.70 -11.15
C THR A 237 6.59 3.85 -11.43
N THR A 238 6.57 2.57 -11.01
CA THR A 238 5.40 1.69 -11.16
C THR A 238 4.25 2.21 -10.31
N ILE A 239 4.49 2.57 -9.05
CA ILE A 239 3.45 3.16 -8.20
C ILE A 239 2.96 4.47 -8.80
N ALA A 240 3.85 5.37 -9.21
CA ALA A 240 3.49 6.68 -9.76
C ALA A 240 2.68 6.59 -11.07
N SER A 241 2.98 5.58 -11.91
CA SER A 241 2.35 5.44 -13.23
C SER A 241 1.04 4.68 -13.22
N TYR A 242 0.90 3.67 -12.37
CA TYR A 242 -0.19 2.70 -12.43
C TYR A 242 -1.10 2.68 -11.21
N SER A 243 -0.70 3.26 -10.07
CA SER A 243 -1.61 3.37 -8.93
C SER A 243 -2.55 4.59 -9.09
N ASP A 244 -3.54 4.66 -8.22
CA ASP A 244 -4.47 5.79 -8.17
C ASP A 244 -4.01 6.92 -7.22
N TYR A 245 -2.77 6.84 -6.70
CA TYR A 245 -2.19 7.92 -5.91
C TYR A 245 -1.84 9.12 -6.77
N GLU A 246 -2.16 10.31 -6.26
CA GLU A 246 -1.87 11.60 -6.90
C GLU A 246 -0.53 12.17 -6.43
N VAL A 247 -0.10 11.77 -5.21
CA VAL A 247 1.15 12.21 -4.61
C VAL A 247 1.85 11.03 -3.94
N LEU A 248 3.16 10.91 -4.20
CA LEU A 248 4.05 10.04 -3.43
C LEU A 248 4.98 10.91 -2.59
N VAL A 249 5.04 10.65 -1.28
CA VAL A 249 6.01 11.29 -0.39
C VAL A 249 7.04 10.24 0.02
N LEU A 250 8.29 10.47 -0.39
CA LEU A 250 9.41 9.56 -0.18
C LEU A 250 10.29 10.10 0.95
N ASP A 251 10.33 9.42 2.08
CA ASP A 251 11.25 9.70 3.18
C ASP A 251 12.53 8.88 2.97
N LEU A 252 13.56 9.52 2.40
CA LEU A 252 14.72 8.87 1.83
C LEU A 252 15.87 8.72 2.83
N ASP A 253 16.58 7.61 2.77
CA ASP A 253 17.78 7.33 3.60
C ASP A 253 19.03 7.22 2.71
N ASP A 254 20.19 7.62 3.26
CA ASP A 254 21.47 7.58 2.58
C ASP A 254 22.04 6.14 2.42
N ARG A 255 21.47 5.16 3.11
CA ARG A 255 21.82 3.75 2.99
C ARG A 255 21.23 3.08 1.75
N MET A 256 20.18 3.66 1.15
CA MET A 256 19.58 3.09 -0.06
C MET A 256 20.47 3.28 -1.27
N GLN A 257 20.54 2.28 -2.12
CA GLN A 257 21.23 2.43 -3.40
C GLN A 257 20.41 3.35 -4.32
N GLY A 258 21.10 4.23 -5.04
CA GLY A 258 20.45 5.09 -6.02
C GLY A 258 19.75 6.33 -5.45
N LEU A 259 20.15 6.81 -4.28
CA LEU A 259 19.59 8.03 -3.68
C LEU A 259 19.55 9.21 -4.67
N PHE A 260 20.63 9.49 -5.37
CA PHE A 260 20.71 10.63 -6.29
C PHE A 260 19.79 10.48 -7.52
N PRO A 261 19.76 9.34 -8.23
CA PRO A 261 18.74 9.09 -9.26
C PRO A 261 17.30 9.23 -8.77
N ILE A 262 17.01 8.80 -7.54
CA ILE A 262 15.67 8.94 -6.97
C ILE A 262 15.35 10.41 -6.67
N LEU A 263 16.29 11.17 -6.13
CA LEU A 263 16.13 12.61 -5.95
C LEU A 263 15.91 13.32 -7.31
N GLU A 264 16.54 12.85 -8.37
CA GLU A 264 16.36 13.36 -9.72
C GLU A 264 14.97 13.05 -10.30
N LEU A 265 14.39 11.90 -9.93
CA LEU A 265 13.02 11.52 -10.30
C LEU A 265 11.95 12.39 -9.61
N CYS A 266 12.22 12.91 -8.40
CA CYS A 266 11.27 13.71 -7.65
C CYS A 266 10.91 15.00 -8.38
N ASN A 267 9.65 15.45 -8.30
CA ASN A 267 9.22 16.76 -8.78
C ASN A 267 9.69 17.88 -7.85
N ARG A 268 9.77 17.59 -6.55
CA ARG A 268 10.26 18.52 -5.51
C ARG A 268 11.03 17.75 -4.45
N VAL A 269 12.04 18.38 -3.87
CA VAL A 269 12.85 17.83 -2.78
C VAL A 269 12.80 18.78 -1.59
N TYR A 270 12.51 18.28 -0.40
CA TYR A 270 12.64 19.01 0.86
C TYR A 270 13.86 18.54 1.60
N THR A 271 14.78 19.47 1.90
CA THR A 271 16.01 19.18 2.67
C THR A 271 15.93 19.87 4.03
N MET A 272 15.85 19.05 5.07
CA MET A 272 15.81 19.56 6.43
C MET A 272 17.19 20.05 6.88
N THR A 273 17.24 21.25 7.43
CA THR A 273 18.47 21.89 7.86
C THR A 273 18.46 22.26 9.35
N ARG A 274 19.65 22.36 9.94
CA ARG A 274 19.84 22.86 11.31
C ARG A 274 20.82 24.03 11.30
N PRO A 275 20.71 24.98 12.24
CA PRO A 275 21.50 26.22 12.24
C PRO A 275 22.93 26.08 12.79
N ASP A 276 23.37 24.85 13.11
CA ASP A 276 24.71 24.63 13.61
C ASP A 276 25.75 24.46 12.49
N GLY A 277 27.01 24.81 12.76
CA GLY A 277 28.07 24.84 11.75
C GLY A 277 28.35 23.49 11.10
N LEU A 278 28.27 22.37 11.87
CA LEU A 278 28.50 21.03 11.32
C LEU A 278 27.37 20.62 10.38
N SER A 279 26.13 20.92 10.73
CA SER A 279 24.98 20.68 9.85
C SER A 279 25.08 21.45 8.54
N MET A 280 25.50 22.71 8.60
CA MET A 280 25.72 23.51 7.40
C MET A 280 26.86 22.96 6.54
N ALA A 281 27.95 22.51 7.13
CA ALA A 281 29.05 21.86 6.41
C ALA A 281 28.55 20.60 5.65
N LYS A 282 27.78 19.73 6.30
CA LYS A 282 27.20 18.53 5.67
C LYS A 282 26.28 18.86 4.50
N ILE A 283 25.49 19.93 4.60
CA ILE A 283 24.65 20.40 3.49
C ILE A 283 25.55 20.87 2.32
N THR A 284 26.63 21.61 2.60
CA THR A 284 27.57 22.04 1.58
C THR A 284 28.24 20.88 0.87
N ASP A 285 28.67 19.84 1.61
CA ASP A 285 29.28 18.64 1.04
C ASP A 285 28.28 17.87 0.17
N TYR A 286 27.02 17.74 0.62
CA TYR A 286 25.95 17.12 -0.16
C TYR A 286 25.68 17.87 -1.47
N GLU A 287 25.61 19.20 -1.44
CA GLU A 287 25.42 20.03 -2.64
C GLU A 287 26.61 19.94 -3.60
N ALA A 288 27.84 19.86 -3.05
CA ALA A 288 29.04 19.63 -3.84
C ALA A 288 29.02 18.24 -4.52
N ALA A 289 28.59 17.19 -3.81
CA ALA A 289 28.47 15.85 -4.37
C ALA A 289 27.44 15.78 -5.51
N LEU A 290 26.30 16.48 -5.38
CA LEU A 290 25.31 16.58 -6.46
C LEU A 290 25.90 17.28 -7.69
N LYS A 291 26.67 18.36 -7.53
CA LYS A 291 27.34 19.06 -8.63
C LYS A 291 28.39 18.18 -9.30
N GLN A 292 29.23 17.47 -8.52
CA GLN A 292 30.22 16.53 -9.06
C GLN A 292 29.59 15.41 -9.87
N SER A 293 28.38 15.00 -9.49
CA SER A 293 27.62 13.94 -10.17
C SER A 293 26.79 14.48 -11.36
N HIS A 294 26.94 15.74 -11.76
CA HIS A 294 26.15 16.41 -12.80
C HIS A 294 24.65 16.36 -12.57
N ARG A 295 24.22 16.56 -11.32
CA ARG A 295 22.80 16.52 -10.89
C ARG A 295 22.33 17.83 -10.25
N GLU A 296 22.75 18.95 -10.82
CA GLU A 296 22.35 20.28 -10.37
C GLU A 296 20.84 20.52 -10.47
N THR A 297 20.14 19.77 -11.32
CA THR A 297 18.67 19.78 -11.42
C THR A 297 17.99 19.46 -10.09
N VAL A 298 18.60 18.60 -9.24
CA VAL A 298 18.10 18.33 -7.90
C VAL A 298 18.13 19.59 -7.03
N LEU A 299 19.19 20.39 -7.12
CA LEU A 299 19.32 21.63 -6.34
C LEU A 299 18.25 22.65 -6.72
N GLN A 300 17.91 22.74 -8.01
CA GLN A 300 16.92 23.71 -8.54
C GLN A 300 15.51 23.44 -7.98
N LYS A 301 15.18 22.20 -7.67
CA LYS A 301 13.88 21.80 -7.12
C LYS A 301 13.92 21.51 -5.62
N THR A 302 15.06 21.79 -4.96
CA THR A 302 15.23 21.58 -3.52
C THR A 302 14.81 22.82 -2.73
N VAL A 303 13.94 22.60 -1.77
CA VAL A 303 13.52 23.57 -0.76
C VAL A 303 14.18 23.23 0.55
N LYS A 304 15.05 24.11 1.04
CA LYS A 304 15.66 23.97 2.37
C LYS A 304 14.68 24.39 3.44
N CYS A 305 14.39 23.52 4.39
CA CYS A 305 13.43 23.76 5.45
C CYS A 305 14.08 23.63 6.82
N ARG A 306 13.63 24.44 7.77
CA ARG A 306 13.83 24.21 9.20
C ARG A 306 12.51 23.75 9.80
N PHE A 307 12.53 22.62 10.46
CA PHE A 307 11.39 22.23 11.27
C PHE A 307 11.44 23.05 12.56
N PRO A 308 10.35 23.74 12.95
CA PRO A 308 10.35 24.48 14.18
C PRO A 308 10.56 23.51 15.35
N ILE A 309 11.49 23.82 16.24
CA ILE A 309 11.69 23.08 17.49
C ILE A 309 10.60 23.57 18.43
N PHE A 310 9.48 22.84 18.50
CA PHE A 310 8.51 23.04 19.56
C PHE A 310 9.10 22.46 20.84
N LYS A 311 8.92 23.15 21.98
CA LYS A 311 9.36 22.67 23.30
C LYS A 311 8.68 21.34 23.66
N GLU A 312 7.54 21.04 23.02
CA GLU A 312 6.75 19.84 23.21
C GLU A 312 6.42 19.25 21.85
N ILE A 313 7.37 18.48 21.28
CA ILE A 313 7.01 17.57 20.18
C ILE A 313 6.29 16.39 20.84
N PRO A 314 5.07 16.05 20.39
CA PRO A 314 4.38 14.87 20.90
C PRO A 314 5.28 13.65 20.81
N GLN A 315 5.45 12.94 21.91
CA GLN A 315 6.31 11.74 21.95
C GLN A 315 5.70 10.61 21.11
N ARG A 316 4.40 10.68 20.87
CA ARG A 316 3.65 9.71 20.06
C ARG A 316 2.80 10.43 19.02
N VAL A 317 2.59 9.79 17.87
CA VAL A 317 1.73 10.33 16.81
C VAL A 317 0.27 10.51 17.28
N SER A 318 -0.18 9.67 18.21
CA SER A 318 -1.50 9.81 18.85
C SER A 318 -1.68 11.11 19.67
N GLU A 319 -0.57 11.78 20.01
CA GLU A 319 -0.57 13.06 20.74
C GLU A 319 -0.56 14.26 19.80
N LEU A 320 -0.44 14.04 18.49
CA LEU A 320 -0.58 15.09 17.50
C LEU A 320 -2.05 15.54 17.45
N PRO A 321 -2.36 16.83 17.50
CA PRO A 321 -3.71 17.31 17.36
C PRO A 321 -4.28 16.86 16.02
N TYR A 322 -5.46 16.27 16.06
CA TYR A 322 -6.26 15.86 14.90
C TYR A 322 -6.81 17.07 14.15
#